data_6dc67fbdd1dc2ed0013fdd801d001dc2
#
_entry.id   6dc67fbdd1dc2ed0013fdd801d001dc2
#
_cell.length_a   1.000
_cell.length_b   1.000
_cell.length_c   1.000
_cell.angle_alpha   90.00
_cell.angle_beta   90.00
_cell.angle_gamma   90.00
#
_symmetry.space_group_name_H-M   'P 1'
#
loop_
_entity.id
_entity.type
_entity.pdbx_description
1 polymer ?
#
loop_
_entity_poly.entity_id
_entity_poly.type
_entity_poly.pdbx_seq_one_letter_code
_entity_poly.pdbx_strand_id
1 'polypeptide(L)'
;MYPANGLYWTFKHDSSKVNLQNITTPYRLYFNTNNRLTTTAGTNNNTRVSIRNQVTGSLTMQEAVNEEFTGTTFTSKFKKNSVSFTSAALTSDKKWLGTPKVNIDYLSTAATFTQYNFQVIEVLPNGKEKLINRINYTDRNYTASSRRNKNFEGQAHSHIFKKGNKIKIIITN
;
A
#
# COMPACT_ATOMS: atom_id res chain seq x y z
N MET A 1 24.37 -8.15 -12.80
CA MET A 1 23.71 -7.26 -13.78
C MET A 1 23.92 -5.84 -13.29
N TYR A 2 24.67 -5.02 -14.02
CA TYR A 2 24.96 -3.64 -13.64
C TYR A 2 23.84 -2.75 -14.17
N PRO A 3 23.33 -1.78 -13.39
CA PRO A 3 22.31 -0.86 -13.89
C PRO A 3 22.91 -0.02 -15.03
N ALA A 4 22.14 0.15 -16.08
CA ALA A 4 22.55 0.81 -17.33
C ALA A 4 22.94 2.29 -17.16
N ASN A 5 22.73 2.89 -16.01
CA ASN A 5 22.99 4.31 -15.72
C ASN A 5 24.19 4.55 -14.78
N GLY A 6 25.05 3.55 -14.56
CA GLY A 6 26.25 3.69 -13.75
C GLY A 6 26.04 3.94 -12.26
N LEU A 7 24.81 3.78 -11.75
CA LEU A 7 24.54 3.82 -10.32
C LEU A 7 24.96 2.50 -9.69
N TYR A 8 25.93 2.56 -8.78
CA TYR A 8 26.41 1.41 -8.04
C TYR A 8 25.76 1.38 -6.67
N TRP A 9 25.22 0.20 -6.30
CA TRP A 9 24.86 -0.08 -4.92
C TRP A 9 26.07 -0.71 -4.24
N THR A 10 26.71 0.00 -3.31
CA THR A 10 27.77 -0.57 -2.50
C THR A 10 27.13 -1.20 -1.28
N PHE A 11 27.10 -2.53 -1.23
CA PHE A 11 26.76 -3.25 -0.02
C PHE A 11 28.02 -3.35 0.84
N LYS A 12 28.06 -2.66 1.97
CA LYS A 12 29.00 -3.01 3.02
C LYS A 12 28.48 -4.28 3.68
N HIS A 13 29.13 -5.39 3.42
CA HIS A 13 28.88 -6.61 4.15
C HIS A 13 29.49 -6.43 5.54
N ASP A 14 28.64 -6.08 6.51
CA ASP A 14 29.03 -6.15 7.92
C ASP A 14 28.78 -7.60 8.38
N SER A 15 29.84 -8.28 8.81
CA SER A 15 29.77 -9.63 9.37
C SER A 15 29.06 -9.66 10.74
N SER A 16 28.83 -8.50 11.36
CA SER A 16 27.98 -8.41 12.54
C SER A 16 26.53 -8.71 12.12
N LYS A 17 25.91 -9.72 12.71
CA LYS A 17 24.50 -10.04 12.51
C LYS A 17 23.65 -8.92 13.09
N VAL A 18 23.44 -7.86 12.31
CA VAL A 18 22.56 -6.77 12.71
C VAL A 18 21.12 -7.27 12.62
N ASN A 19 20.51 -7.48 13.77
CA ASN A 19 19.08 -7.73 13.83
C ASN A 19 18.36 -6.42 13.46
N LEU A 20 17.68 -6.39 12.32
CA LEU A 20 16.92 -5.23 11.85
C LEU A 20 15.92 -4.72 12.89
N GLN A 21 15.40 -5.59 13.75
CA GLN A 21 14.50 -5.21 14.84
C GLN A 21 15.16 -4.28 15.85
N ASN A 22 16.48 -4.33 15.99
CA ASN A 22 17.23 -3.49 16.95
C ASN A 22 17.51 -2.09 16.40
N ILE A 23 17.41 -1.89 15.10
CA ILE A 23 17.72 -0.60 14.43
C ILE A 23 16.51 0.06 13.80
N THR A 24 15.33 -0.56 13.88
CA THR A 24 14.09 -0.02 13.33
C THR A 24 13.02 0.12 14.40
N THR A 25 12.25 1.19 14.31
CA THR A 25 11.06 1.41 15.13
C THR A 25 9.83 1.25 14.26
N PRO A 26 8.81 0.47 14.67
CA PRO A 26 7.59 0.34 13.91
C PRO A 26 6.93 1.70 13.68
N TYR A 27 6.71 2.05 12.43
CA TYR A 27 5.95 3.24 12.04
C TYR A 27 4.54 2.80 11.64
N ARG A 28 3.56 3.12 12.47
CA ARG A 28 2.16 2.70 12.28
C ARG A 28 1.36 3.80 11.65
N LEU A 29 0.55 3.44 10.65
CA LEU A 29 -0.43 4.30 10.01
C LEU A 29 -1.79 3.64 10.11
N TYR A 30 -2.79 4.42 10.48
CA TYR A 30 -4.18 3.99 10.65
C TYR A 30 -5.05 4.56 9.54
N PHE A 31 -5.88 3.72 8.96
CA PHE A 31 -6.95 4.14 8.06
C PHE A 31 -8.03 4.86 8.89
N ASN A 32 -8.26 6.11 8.59
CA ASN A 32 -9.17 6.94 9.37
C ASN A 32 -10.28 7.54 8.50
N THR A 33 -11.27 8.17 9.13
CA THR A 33 -12.37 8.88 8.45
C THR A 33 -11.84 9.87 7.41
N ASN A 34 -12.69 10.23 6.43
CA ASN A 34 -12.36 11.17 5.37
C ASN A 34 -11.12 10.77 4.54
N ASN A 35 -10.90 9.45 4.38
CA ASN A 35 -9.80 8.91 3.59
C ASN A 35 -8.41 9.39 4.03
N ARG A 36 -8.21 9.54 5.33
CA ARG A 36 -6.94 9.98 5.92
C ARG A 36 -6.15 8.81 6.48
N LEU A 37 -4.82 8.87 6.30
CA LEU A 37 -3.84 8.09 7.05
C LEU A 37 -3.31 8.93 8.21
N THR A 38 -3.35 8.38 9.41
CA THR A 38 -2.89 9.08 10.62
C THR A 38 -2.00 8.17 11.46
N THR A 39 -1.11 8.75 12.25
CA THR A 39 -0.26 8.01 13.20
C THR A 39 -1.00 7.63 14.48
N THR A 40 -2.17 8.22 14.71
CA THR A 40 -3.03 7.94 15.85
C THR A 40 -4.27 7.18 15.35
N ALA A 41 -4.67 6.15 16.06
CA ALA A 41 -5.91 5.44 15.75
C ALA A 41 -7.10 6.40 15.92
N GLY A 42 -8.06 6.30 14.99
CA GLY A 42 -9.31 7.06 15.11
C GLY A 42 -10.17 6.54 16.27
N THR A 43 -10.91 7.42 16.89
CA THR A 43 -11.85 7.06 17.96
C THR A 43 -13.13 6.43 17.45
N ASN A 44 -13.41 6.55 16.16
CA ASN A 44 -14.65 6.08 15.55
C ASN A 44 -14.44 4.75 14.80
N ASN A 45 -14.65 3.64 15.50
CA ASN A 45 -14.46 2.29 14.99
C ASN A 45 -15.56 1.82 14.00
N ASN A 46 -16.55 2.67 13.71
CA ASN A 46 -17.70 2.31 12.88
C ASN A 46 -17.61 2.79 11.42
N THR A 47 -16.51 3.44 11.03
CA THR A 47 -16.36 3.90 9.65
C THR A 47 -16.07 2.71 8.74
N ARG A 48 -16.98 2.46 7.82
CA ARG A 48 -16.84 1.45 6.77
C ARG A 48 -16.57 2.12 5.44
N VAL A 49 -15.63 1.57 4.70
CA VAL A 49 -15.38 1.96 3.32
C VAL A 49 -15.73 0.77 2.43
N SER A 50 -16.54 1.00 1.41
CA SER A 50 -16.93 -0.05 0.48
C SER A 50 -16.13 0.04 -0.79
N ILE A 51 -15.58 -1.09 -1.21
CA ILE A 51 -14.96 -1.27 -2.53
C ILE A 51 -15.92 -2.17 -3.32
N ARG A 52 -16.29 -1.77 -4.52
CA ARG A 52 -17.14 -2.57 -5.40
C ARG A 52 -16.25 -3.27 -6.42
N ASN A 53 -16.33 -4.58 -6.47
CA ASN A 53 -15.74 -5.36 -7.56
C ASN A 53 -16.65 -5.26 -8.81
N GLN A 54 -16.69 -4.09 -9.40
CA GLN A 54 -17.46 -3.86 -10.62
C GLN A 54 -16.49 -3.44 -11.72
N VAL A 55 -16.03 -4.42 -12.48
CA VAL A 55 -15.31 -4.15 -13.72
C VAL A 55 -16.36 -3.71 -14.76
N THR A 56 -16.47 -2.43 -14.99
CA THR A 56 -17.23 -1.90 -16.12
C THR A 56 -16.31 -1.89 -17.34
N GLY A 57 -16.30 -2.99 -18.08
CA GLY A 57 -15.50 -3.15 -19.29
C GLY A 57 -14.24 -4.01 -19.07
N SER A 58 -13.75 -4.56 -20.17
CA SER A 58 -12.47 -5.27 -20.18
C SER A 58 -11.31 -4.29 -20.19
N LEU A 59 -10.27 -4.59 -19.41
CA LEU A 59 -8.97 -3.96 -19.57
C LEU A 59 -8.31 -4.50 -20.82
N THR A 60 -7.75 -3.61 -21.62
CA THR A 60 -6.76 -4.03 -22.60
C THR A 60 -5.47 -4.44 -21.87
N MET A 61 -4.71 -5.34 -22.47
CA MET A 61 -3.39 -5.71 -21.94
C MET A 61 -2.49 -4.48 -21.75
N GLN A 62 -2.55 -3.52 -22.67
CA GLN A 62 -1.77 -2.28 -22.58
C GLN A 62 -2.17 -1.40 -21.40
N GLU A 63 -3.47 -1.30 -21.09
CA GLU A 63 -3.94 -0.58 -19.91
C GLU A 63 -3.46 -1.26 -18.63
N ALA A 64 -3.54 -2.59 -18.55
CA ALA A 64 -3.02 -3.34 -17.40
C ALA A 64 -1.52 -3.17 -17.22
N VAL A 65 -0.75 -3.23 -18.30
CA VAL A 65 0.71 -3.00 -18.29
C VAL A 65 1.03 -1.57 -17.86
N ASN A 66 0.32 -0.58 -18.37
CA ASN A 66 0.52 0.82 -17.99
C ASN A 66 0.25 1.04 -16.50
N GLU A 67 -0.83 0.47 -15.96
CA GLU A 67 -1.12 0.56 -14.53
C GLU A 67 -0.04 -0.10 -13.68
N GLU A 68 0.53 -1.21 -14.14
CA GLU A 68 1.59 -1.94 -13.44
C GLU A 68 2.89 -1.13 -13.37
N PHE A 69 3.28 -0.48 -14.46
CA PHE A 69 4.59 0.16 -14.59
C PHE A 69 4.61 1.66 -14.33
N THR A 70 3.54 2.36 -14.61
CA THR A 70 3.54 3.83 -14.47
C THR A 70 3.21 4.28 -13.06
N GLY A 71 2.57 3.41 -12.25
CA GLY A 71 2.13 3.78 -10.90
C GLY A 71 1.18 4.99 -10.89
N THR A 72 0.57 5.26 -12.03
CA THR A 72 -0.40 6.34 -12.15
C THR A 72 -1.70 5.96 -11.45
N THR A 73 -2.40 6.94 -10.97
CA THR A 73 -3.75 6.77 -10.42
C THR A 73 -4.64 6.06 -11.42
N PHE A 74 -5.39 5.10 -10.94
CA PHE A 74 -6.32 4.31 -11.72
C PHE A 74 -7.10 5.15 -12.71
N THR A 75 -7.20 4.66 -13.94
CA THR A 75 -8.07 5.21 -14.95
C THR A 75 -9.51 5.31 -14.44
N SER A 76 -10.34 6.09 -15.07
CA SER A 76 -11.76 6.25 -14.70
C SER A 76 -12.52 4.92 -14.58
N LYS A 77 -12.04 3.86 -15.26
CA LYS A 77 -12.60 2.50 -15.19
C LYS A 77 -12.42 1.86 -13.81
N PHE A 78 -11.35 2.20 -13.08
CA PHE A 78 -11.02 1.59 -11.77
C PHE A 78 -11.40 2.43 -10.56
N LYS A 79 -11.74 3.69 -10.72
CA LYS A 79 -12.07 4.57 -9.59
C LYS A 79 -13.16 4.04 -8.67
N LYS A 80 -14.05 3.19 -9.19
CA LYS A 80 -15.12 2.58 -8.39
C LYS A 80 -14.68 1.35 -7.61
N ASN A 81 -13.54 0.77 -7.97
CA ASN A 81 -13.01 -0.47 -7.41
C ASN A 81 -11.86 -0.22 -6.43
N SER A 82 -11.62 1.02 -6.08
CA SER A 82 -10.55 1.40 -5.19
C SER A 82 -10.98 2.40 -4.14
N VAL A 83 -10.26 2.39 -3.04
CA VAL A 83 -10.30 3.45 -2.03
C VAL A 83 -8.88 3.88 -1.75
N SER A 84 -8.66 5.16 -1.50
CA SER A 84 -7.35 5.67 -1.15
C SER A 84 -7.38 6.44 0.17
N PHE A 85 -6.29 6.31 0.91
CA PHE A 85 -6.06 7.02 2.16
C PHE A 85 -4.74 7.76 2.06
N THR A 86 -4.71 9.02 2.49
CA THR A 86 -3.53 9.88 2.34
C THR A 86 -3.15 10.53 3.66
N SER A 87 -1.86 10.52 3.98
CA SER A 87 -1.32 11.18 5.16
C SER A 87 -1.28 12.71 4.99
N ALA A 88 -1.12 13.42 6.10
CA ALA A 88 -0.58 14.78 6.06
C ALA A 88 0.83 14.78 5.44
N ALA A 89 1.31 15.95 5.02
CA ALA A 89 2.70 16.11 4.60
C ALA A 89 3.65 15.73 5.73
N LEU A 90 4.69 14.98 5.42
CA LEU A 90 5.68 14.53 6.39
C LEU A 90 6.49 15.72 6.91
N THR A 91 6.64 15.80 8.21
CA THR A 91 7.42 16.86 8.89
C THR A 91 8.93 16.60 8.89
N SER A 92 9.32 15.36 8.62
CA SER A 92 10.72 14.92 8.49
C SER A 92 10.81 13.73 7.51
N ASP A 93 12.00 13.45 7.01
CA ASP A 93 12.25 12.24 6.23
C ASP A 93 11.86 11.00 7.04
N LYS A 94 11.18 10.05 6.39
CA LYS A 94 10.85 8.73 6.97
C LYS A 94 11.57 7.65 6.18
N LYS A 95 12.50 6.98 6.84
CA LYS A 95 13.22 5.84 6.26
C LYS A 95 12.42 4.58 6.52
N TRP A 96 12.01 3.93 5.46
CA TRP A 96 11.41 2.61 5.53
C TRP A 96 12.50 1.56 5.28
N LEU A 97 12.60 0.62 6.19
CA LEU A 97 13.47 -0.54 6.07
C LEU A 97 12.77 -1.74 6.68
N GLY A 98 12.51 -2.76 5.88
CA GLY A 98 11.90 -3.99 6.34
C GLY A 98 10.56 -4.30 5.68
N THR A 99 9.84 -5.26 6.26
CA THR A 99 8.60 -5.83 5.72
C THR A 99 7.38 -5.03 6.18
N PRO A 100 6.56 -4.53 5.25
CA PRO A 100 5.30 -3.88 5.61
C PRO A 100 4.28 -4.91 6.09
N LYS A 101 3.56 -4.56 7.14
CA LYS A 101 2.49 -5.37 7.72
C LYS A 101 1.16 -4.65 7.61
N VAL A 102 0.13 -5.39 7.24
CA VAL A 102 -1.24 -4.89 7.13
C VAL A 102 -2.13 -5.65 8.09
N ASN A 103 -2.91 -4.93 8.88
CA ASN A 103 -4.02 -5.46 9.64
C ASN A 103 -5.31 -4.83 9.13
N ILE A 104 -6.27 -5.65 8.72
CA ILE A 104 -7.58 -5.18 8.26
C ILE A 104 -8.72 -6.00 8.83
N ASP A 105 -9.81 -5.31 9.12
CA ASP A 105 -11.12 -5.90 9.26
C ASP A 105 -11.89 -5.71 7.95
N TYR A 106 -12.42 -6.78 7.41
CA TYR A 106 -13.21 -6.72 6.19
C TYR A 106 -14.40 -7.67 6.22
N LEU A 107 -15.35 -7.38 5.35
CA LEU A 107 -16.47 -8.22 5.01
C LEU A 107 -16.63 -8.18 3.50
N SER A 108 -16.70 -9.33 2.86
CA SER A 108 -16.96 -9.47 1.43
C SER A 108 -18.30 -10.18 1.21
N THR A 109 -19.01 -9.80 0.18
CA THR A 109 -20.21 -10.50 -0.28
C THR A 109 -19.89 -11.58 -1.32
N ALA A 110 -18.62 -11.70 -1.73
CA ALA A 110 -18.17 -12.76 -2.65
C ALA A 110 -18.34 -14.13 -2.03
N ALA A 111 -18.69 -15.14 -2.84
CA ALA A 111 -19.06 -16.46 -2.35
C ALA A 111 -17.86 -17.39 -2.08
N THR A 112 -16.72 -17.20 -2.77
CA THR A 112 -15.65 -18.20 -2.79
C THR A 112 -14.29 -17.66 -2.39
N PHE A 113 -13.92 -16.48 -2.84
CA PHE A 113 -12.64 -15.86 -2.47
C PHE A 113 -12.74 -14.34 -2.55
N THR A 114 -11.85 -13.67 -1.85
CA THR A 114 -11.67 -12.22 -1.96
C THR A 114 -10.19 -11.90 -2.07
N GLN A 115 -9.86 -10.91 -2.85
CA GLN A 115 -8.50 -10.48 -3.08
C GLN A 115 -8.38 -8.99 -2.81
N TYR A 116 -7.25 -8.58 -2.23
CA TYR A 116 -6.92 -7.20 -1.98
C TYR A 116 -5.50 -6.90 -2.46
N ASN A 117 -5.34 -5.74 -3.06
CA ASN A 117 -4.04 -5.18 -3.43
C ASN A 117 -3.90 -3.83 -2.73
N PHE A 118 -2.85 -3.67 -1.95
CA PHE A 118 -2.49 -2.43 -1.28
C PHE A 118 -1.29 -1.84 -2.00
N GLN A 119 -1.47 -0.69 -2.60
CA GLN A 119 -0.40 0.06 -3.24
C GLN A 119 0.10 1.14 -2.28
N VAL A 120 1.38 1.13 -1.98
CA VAL A 120 2.05 2.16 -1.19
C VAL A 120 2.64 3.18 -2.15
N ILE A 121 2.18 4.40 -2.06
CA ILE A 121 2.49 5.49 -2.99
C ILE A 121 3.11 6.65 -2.23
N GLU A 122 4.16 7.24 -2.77
CA GLU A 122 4.68 8.53 -2.37
C GLU A 122 4.06 9.62 -3.24
N VAL A 123 3.46 10.61 -2.60
CA VAL A 123 2.89 11.78 -3.27
C VAL A 123 3.82 12.96 -3.04
N LEU A 124 4.37 13.49 -4.14
CA LEU A 124 5.26 14.64 -4.11
C LEU A 124 4.49 15.95 -3.91
N PRO A 125 5.15 17.06 -3.52
CA PRO A 125 4.48 18.35 -3.31
C PRO A 125 3.78 18.89 -4.56
N ASN A 126 4.26 18.54 -5.76
CA ASN A 126 3.66 18.91 -7.04
C ASN A 126 2.47 17.99 -7.45
N GLY A 127 2.06 17.06 -6.57
CA GLY A 127 0.97 16.13 -6.82
C GLY A 127 1.33 14.89 -7.63
N LYS A 128 2.56 14.77 -8.14
CA LYS A 128 3.01 13.55 -8.82
C LYS A 128 3.07 12.39 -7.84
N GLU A 129 2.66 11.22 -8.30
CA GLU A 129 2.60 9.99 -7.52
C GLU A 129 3.67 9.01 -7.99
N LYS A 130 4.30 8.33 -7.03
CA LYS A 130 5.31 7.30 -7.27
C LYS A 130 4.92 6.05 -6.51
N LEU A 131 4.74 4.94 -7.22
CA LEU A 131 4.52 3.63 -6.62
C LEU A 131 5.81 3.17 -5.93
N ILE A 132 5.70 2.81 -4.66
CA ILE A 132 6.84 2.37 -3.84
C ILE A 132 6.79 0.87 -3.60
N ASN A 133 5.62 0.33 -3.24
CA ASN A 133 5.47 -1.10 -2.95
C ASN A 133 4.02 -1.55 -3.19
N ARG A 134 3.84 -2.87 -3.31
CA ARG A 134 2.54 -3.53 -3.37
C ARG A 134 2.48 -4.65 -2.35
N ILE A 135 1.34 -4.80 -1.72
CA ILE A 135 1.05 -5.86 -0.76
C ILE A 135 -0.22 -6.54 -1.24
N ASN A 136 -0.10 -7.80 -1.62
CA ASN A 136 -1.22 -8.60 -2.15
C ASN A 136 -1.67 -9.61 -1.11
N TYR A 137 -2.97 -9.77 -0.98
CA TYR A 137 -3.57 -10.75 -0.11
C TYR A 137 -4.78 -11.40 -0.78
N THR A 138 -4.88 -12.71 -0.71
CA THR A 138 -6.04 -13.47 -1.18
C THR A 138 -6.55 -14.37 -0.07
N ASP A 139 -7.83 -14.23 0.29
CA ASP A 139 -8.53 -15.15 1.18
C ASP A 139 -9.33 -16.15 0.32
N ARG A 140 -8.89 -17.41 0.31
CA ARG A 140 -9.49 -18.47 -0.50
C ARG A 140 -10.57 -19.26 0.24
N ASN A 141 -10.59 -19.17 1.55
CA ASN A 141 -11.54 -19.89 2.42
C ASN A 141 -12.51 -18.91 3.05
N TYR A 142 -13.16 -18.12 2.23
CA TYR A 142 -14.03 -17.05 2.65
C TYR A 142 -15.49 -17.52 2.71
N THR A 143 -16.16 -17.22 3.82
CA THR A 143 -17.63 -17.36 3.92
C THR A 143 -18.25 -16.00 3.64
N ALA A 144 -19.11 -15.93 2.62
CA ALA A 144 -19.77 -14.68 2.24
C ALA A 144 -20.45 -14.00 3.43
N SER A 145 -20.32 -12.67 3.48
CA SER A 145 -20.92 -11.82 4.52
C SER A 145 -20.45 -12.08 5.97
N SER A 146 -19.37 -12.84 6.14
CA SER A 146 -18.72 -13.01 7.44
C SER A 146 -17.63 -11.94 7.63
N ARG A 147 -17.62 -11.30 8.81
CA ARG A 147 -16.55 -10.35 9.15
C ARG A 147 -15.28 -11.12 9.51
N ARG A 148 -14.15 -10.66 9.00
CA ARG A 148 -12.84 -11.23 9.31
C ARG A 148 -11.83 -10.14 9.67
N ASN A 149 -10.95 -10.48 10.62
CA ASN A 149 -9.72 -9.75 10.87
C ASN A 149 -8.55 -10.55 10.32
N LYS A 150 -7.67 -9.90 9.55
CA LYS A 150 -6.49 -10.54 8.95
C LYS A 150 -5.26 -9.68 9.11
N ASN A 151 -4.17 -10.37 9.43
CA ASN A 151 -2.82 -9.85 9.40
C ASN A 151 -2.07 -10.51 8.25
N PHE A 152 -1.39 -9.73 7.43
CA PHE A 152 -0.54 -10.22 6.36
C PHE A 152 0.61 -9.27 6.11
N GLU A 153 1.62 -9.76 5.40
CA GLU A 153 2.87 -9.06 5.16
C GLU A 153 3.12 -8.94 3.66
N GLY A 154 3.74 -7.83 3.27
CA GLY A 154 4.27 -7.65 1.93
C GLY A 154 5.72 -8.09 1.83
N GLN A 155 6.35 -7.72 0.72
CA GLN A 155 7.79 -7.96 0.53
C GLN A 155 8.61 -6.91 1.27
N ALA A 156 9.76 -7.32 1.79
CA ALA A 156 10.71 -6.40 2.40
C ALA A 156 11.14 -5.32 1.40
N HIS A 157 11.23 -4.10 1.87
CA HIS A 157 11.54 -2.94 1.03
C HIS A 157 12.40 -1.92 1.77
N SER A 158 13.11 -1.09 1.00
CA SER A 158 13.86 0.05 1.50
C SER A 158 13.53 1.29 0.69
N HIS A 159 13.08 2.35 1.38
CA HIS A 159 12.72 3.61 0.76
C HIS A 159 12.85 4.78 1.74
N ILE A 160 13.08 5.97 1.22
CA ILE A 160 13.07 7.21 2.00
C ILE A 160 11.96 8.11 1.48
N PHE A 161 10.89 8.23 2.25
CA PHE A 161 9.87 9.26 2.02
C PHE A 161 10.43 10.59 2.50
N LYS A 162 10.50 11.57 1.62
CA LYS A 162 11.07 12.88 1.93
C LYS A 162 10.11 13.78 2.71
N LYS A 163 10.68 14.66 3.55
CA LYS A 163 9.94 15.76 4.18
C LYS A 163 9.13 16.53 3.13
N GLY A 164 7.89 16.87 3.46
CA GLY A 164 6.96 17.56 2.57
C GLY A 164 6.15 16.62 1.66
N ASN A 165 6.60 15.39 1.42
CA ASN A 165 5.83 14.40 0.68
C ASN A 165 4.75 13.78 1.56
N LYS A 166 3.80 13.08 0.95
CA LYS A 166 2.74 12.35 1.65
C LYS A 166 2.83 10.87 1.33
N ILE A 167 2.37 10.05 2.26
CA ILE A 167 2.17 8.61 2.04
C ILE A 167 0.71 8.40 1.67
N LYS A 168 0.47 7.70 0.57
CA LYS A 168 -0.88 7.33 0.12
C LYS A 168 -0.95 5.82 -0.02
N ILE A 169 -2.02 5.23 0.51
CA ILE A 169 -2.34 3.82 0.32
C ILE A 169 -3.59 3.74 -0.55
N ILE A 170 -3.50 3.01 -1.65
CA ILE A 170 -4.66 2.67 -2.47
C ILE A 170 -4.98 1.20 -2.23
N ILE A 171 -6.23 0.90 -1.92
CA ILE A 171 -6.73 -0.46 -1.73
C ILE A 171 -7.64 -0.77 -2.91
N THR A 172 -7.36 -1.86 -3.58
CA THR A 172 -8.18 -2.40 -4.68
C THR A 172 -8.48 -3.87 -4.44
N ASN A 173 -9.39 -4.40 -5.20
CA ASN A 173 -9.67 -5.84 -5.29
C ASN A 173 -9.58 -6.34 -6.73
#